data_46e07d6799c14322085f42dd5865d686
#
_entry.id   46e07d6799c14322085f42dd5865d686
#
_cell.length_a   1.000
_cell.length_b   1.000
_cell.length_c   1.000
_cell.angle_alpha   90.00
_cell.angle_beta   90.00
_cell.angle_gamma   90.00
#
_symmetry.space_group_name_H-M   'P 1'
#
loop_
_entity.id
_entity.type
_entity.pdbx_description
1 polymer ?
#
loop_
_entity_poly.entity_id
_entity_poly.type
_entity_poly.pdbx_seq_one_letter_code
_entity_poly.pdbx_strand_id
1 'polypeptide(L)'
;QRELKLSAEGIKKYEQQTYYAGNWKPEYDKWVDMLAGLNSGPGHKKVAWNSALIYDMIYSQPVYYELPDLRVPTTLFIGTADTTAIGSDIASPAVKAQLGHYEVLGKEAAKRIPHARLVEFDGMGHAPQMEAPEKFNQALIEDLEPK
;
A
#
# COMPACT_ATOMS: atom_id res chain seq x y z
N GLN A 1 13.17 1.24 16.60
CA GLN A 1 12.46 0.78 17.82
C GLN A 1 10.98 0.46 17.56
N ARG A 2 10.30 1.19 16.65
CA ARG A 2 8.91 0.96 16.26
C ARG A 2 8.73 -0.45 15.69
N GLU A 3 9.53 -0.81 14.70
CA GLU A 3 9.50 -2.09 14.01
C GLU A 3 9.74 -3.30 14.96
N LEU A 4 10.44 -3.09 16.07
CA LEU A 4 10.65 -4.13 17.09
C LEU A 4 9.43 -4.38 17.98
N LYS A 5 8.40 -3.54 17.91
CA LYS A 5 7.20 -3.57 18.75
C LYS A 5 5.93 -3.99 18.02
N LEU A 6 6.06 -4.39 16.75
CA LEU A 6 4.93 -4.85 15.96
C LEU A 6 4.32 -6.11 16.58
N SER A 7 3.01 -6.07 16.82
CA SER A 7 2.22 -7.19 17.34
C SER A 7 1.16 -7.60 16.32
N ALA A 8 0.69 -8.84 16.39
CA ALA A 8 -0.40 -9.33 15.53
C ALA A 8 -1.64 -8.43 15.61
N GLU A 9 -2.02 -8.01 16.82
CA GLU A 9 -3.16 -7.10 17.02
C GLU A 9 -2.93 -5.73 16.36
N GLY A 10 -1.73 -5.17 16.50
CA GLY A 10 -1.37 -3.90 15.87
C GLY A 10 -1.36 -3.98 14.35
N ILE A 11 -0.82 -5.08 13.79
CA ILE A 11 -0.84 -5.37 12.35
C ILE A 11 -2.29 -5.47 11.88
N LYS A 12 -3.12 -6.30 12.52
CA LYS A 12 -4.54 -6.48 12.18
C LYS A 12 -5.30 -5.16 12.18
N LYS A 13 -5.12 -4.35 13.21
CA LYS A 13 -5.79 -3.05 13.32
C LYS A 13 -5.37 -2.10 12.19
N TYR A 14 -4.09 -2.07 11.87
CA TYR A 14 -3.57 -1.25 10.78
C TYR A 14 -4.12 -1.71 9.43
N GLU A 15 -4.02 -3.00 9.12
CA GLU A 15 -4.52 -3.55 7.85
C GLU A 15 -6.03 -3.38 7.71
N GLN A 16 -6.80 -3.62 8.77
CA GLN A 16 -8.25 -3.39 8.73
C GLN A 16 -8.57 -1.96 8.30
N GLN A 17 -7.89 -0.99 8.88
CA GLN A 17 -8.17 0.42 8.59
C GLN A 17 -7.72 0.86 7.22
N THR A 18 -6.56 0.38 6.76
CA THR A 18 -5.90 0.91 5.55
C THR A 18 -6.02 -0.03 4.36
N TYR A 19 -5.81 -1.35 4.55
CA TYR A 19 -5.81 -2.33 3.46
C TYR A 19 -7.20 -2.74 3.04
N TYR A 20 -8.15 -2.75 3.97
CA TYR A 20 -9.50 -3.26 3.77
C TYR A 20 -10.59 -2.20 4.04
N ALA A 21 -10.25 -0.92 4.01
CA ALA A 21 -11.18 0.21 4.17
C ALA A 21 -12.11 0.10 5.39
N GLY A 22 -11.60 -0.42 6.51
CA GLY A 22 -12.33 -0.65 7.74
C GLY A 22 -13.06 -2.00 7.82
N ASN A 23 -13.20 -2.72 6.72
CA ASN A 23 -13.83 -4.03 6.66
C ASN A 23 -12.83 -5.13 7.09
N TRP A 24 -13.35 -6.20 7.74
CA TRP A 24 -12.53 -7.36 8.07
C TRP A 24 -13.27 -8.64 7.76
N LYS A 25 -12.57 -9.58 7.16
CA LYS A 25 -13.06 -10.93 6.94
C LYS A 25 -12.08 -11.95 7.55
N PRO A 26 -12.57 -13.09 8.07
CA PRO A 26 -11.69 -14.12 8.66
C PRO A 26 -10.58 -14.62 7.74
N GLU A 27 -10.82 -14.64 6.43
CA GLU A 27 -9.82 -15.06 5.44
C GLU A 27 -8.59 -14.16 5.36
N TYR A 28 -8.63 -12.95 5.94
CA TYR A 28 -7.49 -12.03 6.00
C TYR A 28 -6.54 -12.32 7.16
N ASP A 29 -6.98 -13.09 8.17
CA ASP A 29 -6.16 -13.42 9.36
C ASP A 29 -4.83 -14.08 8.97
N LYS A 30 -4.80 -14.89 7.91
CA LYS A 30 -3.59 -15.53 7.39
C LYS A 30 -2.46 -14.54 7.03
N TRP A 31 -2.82 -13.34 6.57
CA TRP A 31 -1.84 -12.31 6.21
C TRP A 31 -1.26 -11.65 7.45
N VAL A 32 -2.09 -11.41 8.45
CA VAL A 32 -1.64 -10.95 9.77
C VAL A 32 -0.71 -11.97 10.42
N ASP A 33 -1.07 -13.26 10.39
CA ASP A 33 -0.25 -14.34 10.94
C ASP A 33 1.11 -14.44 10.27
N MET A 34 1.15 -14.30 8.95
CA MET A 34 2.39 -14.28 8.18
C MET A 34 3.31 -13.12 8.62
N LEU A 35 2.79 -11.90 8.69
CA LEU A 35 3.57 -10.73 9.10
C LEU A 35 3.97 -10.79 10.58
N ALA A 36 3.07 -11.23 11.45
CA ALA A 36 3.38 -11.44 12.87
C ALA A 36 4.48 -12.49 13.06
N GLY A 37 4.46 -13.57 12.27
CA GLY A 37 5.50 -14.59 12.26
C GLY A 37 6.87 -14.04 11.88
N LEU A 38 6.94 -13.18 10.86
CA LEU A 38 8.19 -12.49 10.47
C LEU A 38 8.72 -11.59 11.58
N ASN A 39 7.83 -10.92 12.32
CA ASN A 39 8.17 -9.96 13.36
C ASN A 39 8.41 -10.60 14.74
N SER A 40 8.05 -11.86 14.96
CA SER A 40 8.26 -12.60 16.21
C SER A 40 9.30 -13.73 16.09
N GLY A 41 9.65 -14.14 14.88
CA GLY A 41 10.60 -15.22 14.61
C GLY A 41 12.05 -14.87 14.96
N PRO A 42 12.99 -15.85 14.87
CA PRO A 42 14.39 -15.64 15.24
C PRO A 42 15.11 -14.57 14.41
N GLY A 43 14.58 -14.25 13.22
CA GLY A 43 15.08 -13.20 12.33
C GLY A 43 14.51 -11.81 12.59
N HIS A 44 13.62 -11.62 13.56
CA HIS A 44 12.83 -10.38 13.73
C HIS A 44 13.67 -9.10 13.81
N LYS A 45 14.84 -9.15 14.44
CA LYS A 45 15.76 -7.98 14.52
C LYS A 45 16.27 -7.55 13.14
N LYS A 46 16.57 -8.53 12.27
CA LYS A 46 17.01 -8.26 10.89
C LYS A 46 15.85 -7.72 10.05
N VAL A 47 14.66 -8.26 10.21
CA VAL A 47 13.44 -7.76 9.56
C VAL A 47 13.20 -6.31 9.97
N ALA A 48 13.16 -6.02 11.27
CA ALA A 48 12.96 -4.68 11.80
C ALA A 48 14.02 -3.67 11.34
N TRP A 49 15.29 -4.09 11.24
CA TRP A 49 16.37 -3.27 10.71
C TRP A 49 16.16 -2.95 9.23
N ASN A 50 15.87 -3.95 8.42
CA ASN A 50 15.62 -3.75 6.98
C ASN A 50 14.39 -2.87 6.73
N SER A 51 13.31 -3.06 7.49
CA SER A 51 12.12 -2.19 7.42
C SER A 51 12.48 -0.73 7.72
N ALA A 52 13.28 -0.49 8.76
CA ALA A 52 13.73 0.86 9.09
C ALA A 52 14.57 1.49 7.97
N LEU A 53 15.44 0.72 7.31
CA LEU A 53 16.21 1.19 6.15
C LEU A 53 15.31 1.52 4.95
N ILE A 54 14.26 0.72 4.72
CA ILE A 54 13.28 1.00 3.65
C ILE A 54 12.55 2.31 3.93
N TYR A 55 12.12 2.57 5.16
CA TYR A 55 11.51 3.85 5.52
C TYR A 55 12.46 5.03 5.30
N ASP A 56 13.72 4.91 5.70
CA ASP A 56 14.73 5.95 5.46
C ASP A 56 14.92 6.22 3.96
N MET A 57 14.98 5.15 3.15
CA MET A 57 15.08 5.25 1.69
C MET A 57 13.87 5.97 1.08
N ILE A 58 12.64 5.67 1.51
CA ILE A 58 11.43 6.31 0.99
C ILE A 58 11.45 7.82 1.27
N TYR A 59 11.92 8.24 2.44
CA TYR A 59 12.00 9.66 2.77
C TYR A 59 13.17 10.39 2.10
N SER A 60 14.31 9.73 1.93
CA SER A 60 15.53 10.33 1.38
C SER A 60 15.63 10.24 -0.14
N GLN A 61 14.90 9.30 -0.76
CA GLN A 61 14.95 9.05 -2.21
C GLN A 61 13.52 8.95 -2.80
N PRO A 62 12.73 10.02 -2.75
CA PRO A 62 11.35 9.99 -3.26
C PRO A 62 11.32 9.90 -4.77
N VAL A 63 10.87 8.76 -5.32
CA VAL A 63 10.75 8.52 -6.77
C VAL A 63 9.66 9.36 -7.46
N TYR A 64 8.89 10.10 -6.71
CA TYR A 64 7.81 10.95 -7.22
C TYR A 64 8.24 11.92 -8.34
N TYR A 65 9.46 12.43 -8.25
CA TYR A 65 10.02 13.35 -9.24
C TYR A 65 10.48 12.66 -10.52
N GLU A 66 10.65 11.33 -10.47
CA GLU A 66 11.09 10.49 -11.60
C GLU A 66 9.91 9.90 -12.40
N LEU A 67 8.67 10.02 -11.88
CA LEU A 67 7.49 9.51 -12.58
C LEU A 67 7.36 9.97 -14.03
N PRO A 68 7.68 11.23 -14.40
CA PRO A 68 7.65 11.69 -15.80
C PRO A 68 8.69 11.02 -16.70
N ASP A 69 9.72 10.42 -16.13
CA ASP A 69 10.81 9.76 -16.85
C ASP A 69 10.58 8.29 -17.14
N LEU A 70 9.48 7.72 -16.64
CA LEU A 70 9.11 6.34 -16.92
C LEU A 70 8.88 6.15 -18.43
N ARG A 71 9.57 5.15 -19.01
CA ARG A 71 9.52 4.84 -20.45
C ARG A 71 8.80 3.52 -20.75
N VAL A 72 8.46 2.78 -19.72
CA VAL A 72 7.77 1.49 -19.85
C VAL A 72 6.25 1.68 -19.76
N PRO A 73 5.45 0.86 -20.47
CA PRO A 73 4.00 0.84 -20.25
C PRO A 73 3.71 0.64 -18.77
N THR A 74 2.85 1.49 -18.23
CA THR A 74 2.57 1.50 -16.78
C THR A 74 1.07 1.51 -16.55
N THR A 75 0.59 0.58 -15.74
CA THR A 75 -0.79 0.59 -15.24
C THR A 75 -0.80 0.71 -13.73
N LEU A 76 -1.55 1.66 -13.23
CA LEU A 76 -1.77 1.87 -11.80
C LEU A 76 -3.09 1.20 -11.39
N PHE A 77 -3.03 0.31 -10.41
CA PHE A 77 -4.19 -0.32 -9.78
C PHE A 77 -4.38 0.29 -8.39
N ILE A 78 -5.43 1.07 -8.21
CA ILE A 78 -5.63 1.92 -7.03
C ILE A 78 -6.97 1.61 -6.36
N GLY A 79 -6.96 1.29 -5.07
CA GLY A 79 -8.15 1.29 -4.24
C GLY A 79 -8.52 2.71 -3.83
N THR A 80 -9.75 3.15 -4.14
CA THR A 80 -10.14 4.56 -3.90
C THR A 80 -10.32 4.90 -2.43
N ALA A 81 -10.48 3.89 -1.57
CA ALA A 81 -10.54 4.06 -0.10
C ALA A 81 -9.21 3.76 0.61
N ASP A 82 -8.11 3.66 -0.15
CA ASP A 82 -6.78 3.51 0.44
C ASP A 82 -6.37 4.77 1.21
N THR A 83 -6.01 4.58 2.47
CA THR A 83 -5.56 5.65 3.37
C THR A 83 -4.14 5.42 3.88
N THR A 84 -3.38 4.53 3.23
CA THR A 84 -2.00 4.26 3.64
C THR A 84 -1.12 5.48 3.47
N ALA A 85 -0.37 5.82 4.52
CA ALA A 85 0.61 6.89 4.46
C ALA A 85 1.71 6.64 5.49
N ILE A 86 2.94 6.49 5.01
CA ILE A 86 4.10 6.29 5.88
C ILE A 86 4.29 7.52 6.75
N GLY A 87 4.39 7.30 8.09
CA GLY A 87 4.58 8.37 9.06
C GLY A 87 3.29 9.09 9.47
N SER A 88 2.13 8.66 8.98
CA SER A 88 0.85 9.27 9.38
C SER A 88 0.59 9.20 10.90
N ASP A 89 1.13 8.19 11.57
CA ASP A 89 1.01 7.98 13.02
C ASP A 89 1.76 9.03 13.86
N ILE A 90 2.83 9.61 13.31
CA ILE A 90 3.64 10.64 13.97
C ILE A 90 3.42 12.04 13.39
N ALA A 91 2.64 12.17 12.34
CA ALA A 91 2.34 13.44 11.71
C ALA A 91 1.42 14.31 12.57
N SER A 92 1.59 15.63 12.46
CA SER A 92 0.65 16.57 13.08
C SER A 92 -0.76 16.40 12.48
N PRO A 93 -1.83 16.79 13.22
CA PRO A 93 -3.20 16.67 12.70
C PRO A 93 -3.40 17.36 11.34
N ALA A 94 -2.78 18.52 11.14
CA ALA A 94 -2.87 19.29 9.90
C ALA A 94 -2.20 18.55 8.72
N VAL A 95 -1.06 17.91 8.95
CA VAL A 95 -0.37 17.10 7.94
C VAL A 95 -1.14 15.80 7.68
N LYS A 96 -1.59 15.12 8.76
CA LYS A 96 -2.35 13.88 8.66
C LYS A 96 -3.62 14.03 7.81
N ALA A 97 -4.29 15.17 7.90
CA ALA A 97 -5.48 15.46 7.10
C ALA A 97 -5.20 15.59 5.59
N GLN A 98 -3.93 15.65 5.18
CA GLN A 98 -3.53 15.76 3.77
C GLN A 98 -2.92 14.46 3.21
N LEU A 99 -2.84 13.40 4.03
CA LEU A 99 -2.22 12.13 3.65
C LEU A 99 -3.27 11.08 3.31
N GLY A 100 -2.91 10.13 2.45
CA GLY A 100 -3.71 8.93 2.19
C GLY A 100 -4.99 9.18 1.38
N HIS A 101 -4.98 10.13 0.46
CA HIS A 101 -6.09 10.44 -0.46
C HIS A 101 -5.84 9.81 -1.84
N TYR A 102 -5.87 8.47 -1.92
CA TYR A 102 -5.52 7.76 -3.14
C TYR A 102 -6.53 7.94 -4.29
N GLU A 103 -7.75 8.32 -4.00
CA GLU A 103 -8.75 8.76 -5.00
C GLU A 103 -8.30 10.00 -5.78
N VAL A 104 -7.36 10.77 -5.21
CA VAL A 104 -6.71 11.92 -5.85
C VAL A 104 -5.31 11.55 -6.31
N LEU A 105 -4.50 10.96 -5.42
CA LEU A 105 -3.10 10.63 -5.67
C LEU A 105 -2.91 9.68 -6.87
N GLY A 106 -3.79 8.69 -7.04
CA GLY A 106 -3.76 7.80 -8.18
C GLY A 106 -3.91 8.54 -9.51
N LYS A 107 -4.84 9.49 -9.58
CA LYS A 107 -5.09 10.32 -10.75
C LYS A 107 -3.92 11.28 -11.04
N GLU A 108 -3.33 11.83 -9.99
CA GLU A 108 -2.15 12.70 -10.13
C GLU A 108 -0.93 11.93 -10.61
N ALA A 109 -0.69 10.74 -10.07
CA ALA A 109 0.39 9.87 -10.52
C ALA A 109 0.20 9.46 -11.99
N ALA A 110 -1.01 9.05 -12.37
CA ALA A 110 -1.33 8.68 -13.76
C ALA A 110 -1.11 9.84 -14.75
N LYS A 111 -1.38 11.09 -14.35
CA LYS A 111 -1.10 12.27 -15.18
C LYS A 111 0.40 12.56 -15.35
N ARG A 112 1.22 12.16 -14.39
CA ARG A 112 2.66 12.38 -14.42
C ARG A 112 3.41 11.34 -15.24
N ILE A 113 2.92 10.10 -15.24
CA ILE A 113 3.55 8.98 -15.93
C ILE A 113 3.10 9.02 -17.41
N PRO A 114 4.02 9.11 -18.39
CA PRO A 114 3.66 9.11 -19.81
C PRO A 114 2.88 7.84 -20.19
N HIS A 115 1.70 8.03 -20.76
CA HIS A 115 0.84 6.94 -21.24
C HIS A 115 0.38 5.95 -20.17
N ALA A 116 0.37 6.35 -18.88
CA ALA A 116 -0.12 5.49 -17.83
C ALA A 116 -1.63 5.20 -17.96
N ARG A 117 -2.01 3.97 -17.64
CA ARG A 117 -3.40 3.58 -17.40
C ARG A 117 -3.68 3.64 -15.90
N LEU A 118 -4.89 4.03 -15.55
CA LEU A 118 -5.39 3.99 -14.19
C LEU A 118 -6.61 3.07 -14.12
N VAL A 119 -6.54 2.07 -13.25
CA VAL A 119 -7.65 1.18 -12.91
C VAL A 119 -8.01 1.43 -11.45
N GLU A 120 -9.19 2.00 -11.23
CA GLU A 120 -9.68 2.31 -9.89
C GLU A 120 -10.58 1.18 -9.37
N PHE A 121 -10.33 0.75 -8.13
CA PHE A 121 -11.15 -0.20 -7.39
C PHE A 121 -11.96 0.58 -6.36
N ASP A 122 -13.18 0.94 -6.75
CA ASP A 122 -14.03 1.80 -5.94
C ASP A 122 -14.38 1.19 -4.59
N GLY A 123 -14.21 1.99 -3.53
CA GLY A 123 -14.46 1.62 -2.14
C GLY A 123 -13.47 0.61 -1.54
N MET A 124 -12.44 0.16 -2.29
CA MET A 124 -11.44 -0.77 -1.79
C MET A 124 -10.24 -0.05 -1.18
N GLY A 125 -9.58 -0.71 -0.21
CA GLY A 125 -8.39 -0.21 0.45
C GLY A 125 -7.10 -0.45 -0.33
N HIS A 126 -5.98 -0.53 0.39
CA HIS A 126 -4.63 -0.65 -0.18
C HIS A 126 -4.36 -1.97 -0.90
N ALA A 127 -5.12 -3.00 -0.62
CA ALA A 127 -4.84 -4.36 -1.12
C ALA A 127 -6.02 -4.95 -1.92
N PRO A 128 -6.46 -4.33 -3.04
CA PRO A 128 -7.57 -4.84 -3.84
C PRO A 128 -7.35 -6.26 -4.34
N GLN A 129 -6.09 -6.69 -4.56
CA GLN A 129 -5.72 -8.08 -4.93
C GLN A 129 -6.00 -9.09 -3.81
N MET A 130 -6.09 -8.64 -2.57
CA MET A 130 -6.40 -9.48 -1.41
C MET A 130 -7.87 -9.33 -1.01
N GLU A 131 -8.44 -8.16 -1.19
CA GLU A 131 -9.83 -7.83 -0.84
C GLU A 131 -10.84 -8.43 -1.82
N ALA A 132 -10.53 -8.41 -3.13
CA ALA A 132 -11.36 -8.93 -4.20
C ALA A 132 -10.49 -9.53 -5.33
N PRO A 133 -9.86 -10.71 -5.08
CA PRO A 133 -8.88 -11.30 -5.99
C PRO A 133 -9.45 -11.60 -7.39
N GLU A 134 -10.70 -12.02 -7.51
CA GLU A 134 -11.32 -12.30 -8.81
C GLU A 134 -11.42 -11.01 -9.64
N LYS A 135 -11.92 -9.93 -9.04
CA LYS A 135 -12.05 -8.63 -9.71
C LYS A 135 -10.68 -8.05 -10.10
N PHE A 136 -9.72 -8.17 -9.20
CA PHE A 136 -8.34 -7.72 -9.47
C PHE A 136 -7.70 -8.51 -10.61
N ASN A 137 -7.77 -9.85 -10.55
CA ASN A 137 -7.19 -10.72 -11.56
C ASN A 137 -7.83 -10.50 -12.94
N GLN A 138 -9.15 -10.32 -13.00
CA GLN A 138 -9.83 -9.98 -14.25
C GLN A 138 -9.28 -8.68 -14.84
N ALA A 139 -9.21 -7.62 -14.06
CA ALA A 139 -8.70 -6.33 -14.52
C ALA A 139 -7.22 -6.41 -14.95
N LEU A 140 -6.41 -7.22 -14.26
CA LEU A 140 -5.01 -7.45 -14.61
C LEU A 140 -4.88 -8.22 -15.94
N ILE A 141 -5.68 -9.27 -16.15
CA ILE A 141 -5.68 -10.03 -17.40
C ILE A 141 -6.10 -9.15 -18.57
N GLU A 142 -7.19 -8.39 -18.42
CA GLU A 142 -7.64 -7.44 -19.45
C GLU A 142 -6.60 -6.38 -19.79
N ASP A 143 -5.77 -6.00 -18.81
CA ASP A 143 -4.67 -5.03 -19.04
C ASP A 143 -3.49 -5.64 -19.80
N LEU A 144 -3.21 -6.92 -19.59
CA LEU A 144 -2.12 -7.64 -20.23
C LEU A 144 -2.46 -8.21 -21.61
N GLU A 145 -3.73 -8.25 -21.99
CA GLU A 145 -4.13 -8.70 -23.32
C GLU A 145 -3.58 -7.75 -24.40
N PRO A 146 -3.02 -8.30 -25.50
CA PRO A 146 -2.57 -7.51 -26.63
C PRO A 146 -3.73 -6.68 -27.22
N LYS A 147 -3.52 -5.40 -27.39
CA LYS A 147 -4.48 -4.48 -28.03
C LYS A 147 -4.10 -4.23 -29.46
#